data_83c3ba86ddaf0dc24723a2996e795fb5
#
_entry.id   83c3ba86ddaf0dc24723a2996e795fb5
#
_cell.length_a   1.000
_cell.length_b   1.000
_cell.length_c   1.000
_cell.angle_alpha   90.00
_cell.angle_beta   90.00
_cell.angle_gamma   90.00
#
_symmetry.space_group_name_H-M   'P 1'
#
loop_
_entity.id
_entity.type
_entity.pdbx_description
1 polymer ?
#
loop_
_entity_poly.entity_id
_entity_poly.type
_entity_poly.pdbx_seq_one_letter_code
_entity_poly.pdbx_strand_id
1 'polypeptide(L)'
;MKIVELRGNVPTRIKRFLVSDWDAIILARAGLERLKLNKYISSVIKTNVLLPAVGQGALGIETRADNKIVNEIVKSIHHEDTHKAVLAERALLKTLEGGCQVPIGAFAEVKTNGLFLDALVGSLDGSLTFRKKTRGSKNNPEKLGKNLARDLLRAGAKSILQEIYKSVRAK
;
A
#
# COMPACT_ATOMS: atom_id res chain seq x y z
N MET A 1 2.90 -9.43 20.64
CA MET A 1 2.66 -7.98 20.46
C MET A 1 1.17 -7.71 20.47
N LYS A 2 0.70 -6.74 21.26
CA LYS A 2 -0.72 -6.34 21.30
C LYS A 2 -0.91 -5.17 20.32
N ILE A 3 -1.85 -5.32 19.37
CA ILE A 3 -2.19 -4.27 18.41
C ILE A 3 -3.47 -3.61 18.88
N VAL A 4 -3.50 -2.27 18.91
CA VAL A 4 -4.65 -1.46 19.28
C VAL A 4 -5.07 -0.57 18.12
N GLU A 5 -6.36 -0.27 18.04
CA GLU A 5 -6.89 0.56 16.97
C GLU A 5 -6.58 2.03 17.23
N LEU A 6 -6.02 2.71 16.22
CA LEU A 6 -5.67 4.13 16.28
C LEU A 6 -6.28 4.88 15.09
N ARG A 7 -7.30 5.70 15.36
CA ARG A 7 -7.99 6.52 14.36
C ARG A 7 -7.73 8.01 14.57
N GLY A 8 -7.93 8.79 13.53
CA GLY A 8 -7.79 10.23 13.51
C GLY A 8 -6.72 10.70 12.52
N ASN A 9 -6.54 12.00 12.40
CA ASN A 9 -5.46 12.62 11.63
C ASN A 9 -4.10 12.46 12.35
N VAL A 10 -3.00 12.75 11.67
CA VAL A 10 -1.64 12.57 12.20
C VAL A 10 -1.43 13.30 13.53
N PRO A 11 -1.78 14.59 13.69
CA PRO A 11 -1.65 15.29 14.98
C PRO A 11 -2.46 14.63 16.11
N THR A 12 -3.69 14.19 15.83
CA THR A 12 -4.53 13.51 16.81
C THR A 12 -3.92 12.18 17.25
N ARG A 13 -3.37 11.40 16.31
CA ARG A 13 -2.71 10.12 16.63
C ARG A 13 -1.49 10.32 17.51
N ILE A 14 -0.67 11.34 17.23
CA ILE A 14 0.49 11.68 18.06
C ILE A 14 0.04 12.10 19.46
N LYS A 15 -0.96 12.98 19.58
CA LYS A 15 -1.49 13.41 20.89
C LYS A 15 -1.96 12.20 21.72
N ARG A 16 -2.68 11.27 21.11
CA ARG A 16 -3.14 10.05 21.79
C ARG A 16 -1.96 9.18 22.22
N PHE A 17 -0.96 9.01 21.38
CA PHE A 17 0.25 8.26 21.72
C PHE A 17 0.98 8.85 22.92
N LEU A 18 1.17 10.16 22.97
CA LEU A 18 1.90 10.85 24.04
C LEU A 18 1.24 10.73 25.44
N VAL A 19 -0.06 10.44 25.50
CA VAL A 19 -0.81 10.26 26.76
C VAL A 19 -1.21 8.81 27.01
N SER A 20 -0.80 7.87 26.14
CA SER A 20 -1.08 6.43 26.27
C SER A 20 0.11 5.71 26.91
N ASP A 21 -0.11 4.46 27.27
CA ASP A 21 0.87 3.46 27.69
C ASP A 21 1.43 2.64 26.52
N TRP A 22 1.24 3.10 25.27
CA TRP A 22 1.66 2.36 24.08
C TRP A 22 3.15 2.50 23.83
N ASP A 23 3.80 1.42 23.42
CA ASP A 23 5.23 1.40 23.13
C ASP A 23 5.56 2.14 21.83
N ALA A 24 4.68 2.08 20.81
CA ALA A 24 4.91 2.70 19.50
C ALA A 24 3.62 2.91 18.70
N ILE A 25 3.70 3.81 17.72
CA ILE A 25 2.70 3.94 16.65
C ILE A 25 3.40 3.96 15.29
N ILE A 26 2.73 3.42 14.26
CA ILE A 26 3.23 3.42 12.90
C ILE A 26 2.45 4.45 12.09
N LEU A 27 3.18 5.37 11.46
CA LEU A 27 2.63 6.43 10.62
C LEU A 27 3.40 6.53 9.30
N ALA A 28 2.76 7.10 8.27
CA ALA A 28 3.44 7.42 7.03
C ALA A 28 4.42 8.59 7.25
N ARG A 29 5.70 8.37 6.97
CA ARG A 29 6.78 9.35 7.13
C ARG A 29 6.46 10.67 6.41
N ALA A 30 6.00 10.60 5.16
CA ALA A 30 5.65 11.78 4.37
C ALA A 30 4.61 12.67 5.05
N GLY A 31 3.66 12.10 5.79
CA GLY A 31 2.67 12.86 6.56
C GLY A 31 3.29 13.64 7.72
N LEU A 32 4.27 13.04 8.40
CA LEU A 32 5.01 13.71 9.50
C LEU A 32 5.91 14.83 8.96
N GLU A 33 6.65 14.58 7.89
CA GLU A 33 7.52 15.57 7.25
C GLU A 33 6.71 16.78 6.75
N ARG A 34 5.59 16.54 6.06
CA ARG A 34 4.71 17.59 5.56
C ARG A 34 4.14 18.49 6.67
N LEU A 35 3.88 17.90 7.83
CA LEU A 35 3.38 18.64 9.01
C LEU A 35 4.50 19.19 9.90
N LYS A 36 5.77 19.07 9.48
CA LYS A 36 6.95 19.48 10.26
C LYS A 36 7.05 18.82 11.64
N LEU A 37 6.58 17.56 11.72
CA LEU A 37 6.55 16.75 12.95
C LEU A 37 7.69 15.73 13.01
N ASN A 38 8.82 16.01 12.35
CA ASN A 38 9.99 15.12 12.24
C ASN A 38 10.57 14.69 13.59
N LYS A 39 10.43 15.54 14.62
CA LYS A 39 10.91 15.25 15.99
C LYS A 39 10.28 14.00 16.62
N TYR A 40 9.14 13.55 16.10
CA TYR A 40 8.46 12.33 16.57
C TYR A 40 8.85 11.07 15.80
N ILE A 41 9.75 11.17 14.82
CA ILE A 41 10.22 10.01 14.06
C ILE A 41 11.40 9.38 14.80
N SER A 42 11.16 8.25 15.48
CA SER A 42 12.22 7.50 16.15
C SER A 42 12.98 6.60 15.16
N SER A 43 12.28 6.02 14.19
CA SER A 43 12.87 5.12 13.20
C SER A 43 12.07 5.11 11.91
N VAL A 44 12.76 4.91 10.78
CA VAL A 44 12.13 4.71 9.47
C VAL A 44 12.19 3.23 9.12
N ILE A 45 11.04 2.58 9.07
CA ILE A 45 10.95 1.16 8.72
C ILE A 45 11.12 1.01 7.21
N LYS A 46 12.11 0.20 6.80
CA LYS A 46 12.37 -0.09 5.38
C LYS A 46 11.24 -0.93 4.77
N THR A 47 10.94 -0.73 3.49
CA THR A 47 9.87 -1.45 2.76
C THR A 47 10.12 -2.95 2.66
N ASN A 48 11.38 -3.40 2.74
CA ASN A 48 11.68 -4.84 2.81
C ASN A 48 11.29 -5.50 4.14
N VAL A 49 11.15 -4.71 5.22
CA VAL A 49 10.68 -5.16 6.54
C VAL A 49 9.17 -5.07 6.64
N LEU A 50 8.62 -3.90 6.32
CA LEU A 50 7.18 -3.65 6.36
C LEU A 50 6.72 -3.07 5.02
N LEU A 51 5.94 -3.84 4.26
CA LEU A 51 5.32 -3.36 3.03
C LEU A 51 4.21 -2.36 3.35
N PRO A 52 4.14 -1.24 2.63
CA PRO A 52 3.03 -0.31 2.77
C PRO A 52 1.73 -0.86 2.17
N ALA A 53 0.62 -0.19 2.47
CA ALA A 53 -0.61 -0.39 1.72
C ALA A 53 -0.42 0.00 0.25
N VAL A 54 -1.20 -0.61 -0.64
CA VAL A 54 -1.19 -0.32 -2.09
C VAL A 54 -1.41 1.17 -2.36
N GLY A 55 -0.54 1.77 -3.15
CA GLY A 55 -0.57 3.20 -3.49
C GLY A 55 -0.16 4.15 -2.36
N GLN A 56 0.34 3.63 -1.24
CA GLN A 56 0.78 4.47 -0.12
C GLN A 56 1.94 5.39 -0.54
N GLY A 57 1.78 6.69 -0.26
CA GLY A 57 2.77 7.71 -0.60
C GLY A 57 2.61 8.32 -1.99
N ALA A 58 1.78 7.75 -2.86
CA ALA A 58 1.40 8.38 -4.11
C ALA A 58 0.23 9.35 -3.92
N LEU A 59 0.33 10.54 -4.50
CA LEU A 59 -0.77 11.51 -4.55
C LEU A 59 -1.57 11.27 -5.83
N GLY A 60 -2.88 11.03 -5.69
CA GLY A 60 -3.82 10.98 -6.81
C GLY A 60 -4.55 12.32 -6.92
N ILE A 61 -4.64 12.84 -8.15
CA ILE A 61 -5.44 14.03 -8.45
C ILE A 61 -6.61 13.58 -9.29
N GLU A 62 -7.81 13.83 -8.81
CA GLU A 62 -9.05 13.54 -9.52
C GLU A 62 -9.54 14.82 -10.24
N THR A 63 -9.87 14.66 -11.51
CA THR A 63 -10.37 15.74 -12.36
C THR A 63 -11.57 15.25 -13.16
N ARG A 64 -12.39 16.16 -13.63
CA ARG A 64 -13.42 15.83 -14.61
C ARG A 64 -12.78 15.48 -15.96
N ALA A 65 -13.15 14.37 -16.54
CA ALA A 65 -12.60 13.87 -17.80
C ALA A 65 -12.79 14.86 -18.97
N ASP A 66 -13.88 15.62 -18.96
CA ASP A 66 -14.24 16.62 -20.00
C ASP A 66 -13.55 17.98 -19.81
N ASN A 67 -12.90 18.24 -18.66
CA ASN A 67 -12.22 19.50 -18.39
C ASN A 67 -10.78 19.49 -18.98
N LYS A 68 -10.65 19.82 -20.27
CA LYS A 68 -9.39 19.80 -20.99
C LYS A 68 -8.33 20.72 -20.36
N ILE A 69 -8.74 21.91 -19.91
CA ILE A 69 -7.82 22.91 -19.35
C ILE A 69 -7.16 22.38 -18.08
N VAL A 70 -7.97 21.91 -17.13
CA VAL A 70 -7.45 21.37 -15.87
C VAL A 70 -6.61 20.13 -16.11
N ASN A 71 -7.03 19.25 -17.04
CA ASN A 71 -6.29 18.04 -17.37
C ASN A 71 -4.89 18.35 -17.94
N GLU A 72 -4.75 19.38 -18.77
CA GLU A 72 -3.43 19.81 -19.26
C GLU A 72 -2.54 20.38 -18.13
N ILE A 73 -3.11 21.19 -17.23
CA ILE A 73 -2.37 21.68 -16.07
C ILE A 73 -1.85 20.54 -15.20
N VAL A 74 -2.70 19.55 -14.90
CA VAL A 74 -2.35 18.40 -14.04
C VAL A 74 -1.29 17.52 -14.70
N LYS A 75 -1.25 17.41 -16.01
CA LYS A 75 -0.18 16.68 -16.72
C LYS A 75 1.22 17.22 -16.42
N SER A 76 1.38 18.51 -16.13
CA SER A 76 2.69 19.12 -15.83
C SER A 76 3.34 18.59 -14.54
N ILE A 77 2.55 18.04 -13.63
CA ILE A 77 3.00 17.45 -12.35
C ILE A 77 2.94 15.92 -12.35
N HIS A 78 2.66 15.32 -13.51
CA HIS A 78 2.64 13.86 -13.65
C HIS A 78 4.03 13.27 -13.46
N HIS A 79 4.13 12.22 -12.61
CA HIS A 79 5.38 11.49 -12.41
C HIS A 79 5.23 10.06 -12.94
N GLU A 80 5.75 9.84 -14.13
CA GLU A 80 5.57 8.62 -14.94
C GLU A 80 5.97 7.34 -14.18
N ASP A 81 7.11 7.34 -13.49
CA ASP A 81 7.59 6.16 -12.78
C ASP A 81 6.71 5.82 -11.58
N THR A 82 6.22 6.82 -10.84
CA THR A 82 5.23 6.61 -9.77
C THR A 82 3.92 6.09 -10.34
N HIS A 83 3.46 6.63 -11.47
CA HIS A 83 2.25 6.16 -12.14
C HIS A 83 2.34 4.67 -12.50
N LYS A 84 3.44 4.25 -13.15
CA LYS A 84 3.69 2.84 -13.50
C LYS A 84 3.74 1.94 -12.27
N ALA A 85 4.42 2.39 -11.21
CA ALA A 85 4.48 1.65 -9.95
C ALA A 85 3.08 1.43 -9.36
N VAL A 86 2.29 2.49 -9.23
CA VAL A 86 0.93 2.43 -8.70
C VAL A 86 -0.01 1.60 -9.58
N LEU A 87 0.13 1.66 -10.90
CA LEU A 87 -0.65 0.80 -11.81
C LEU A 87 -0.39 -0.69 -11.53
N ALA A 88 0.87 -1.09 -11.31
CA ALA A 88 1.21 -2.47 -10.98
C ALA A 88 0.61 -2.90 -9.62
N GLU A 89 0.75 -2.07 -8.60
CA GLU A 89 0.19 -2.32 -7.27
C GLU A 89 -1.35 -2.42 -7.30
N ARG A 90 -2.02 -1.50 -7.98
CA ARG A 90 -3.49 -1.51 -8.13
C ARG A 90 -4.00 -2.70 -8.92
N ALA A 91 -3.29 -3.11 -9.98
CA ALA A 91 -3.63 -4.29 -10.75
C ALA A 91 -3.49 -5.57 -9.92
N LEU A 92 -2.48 -5.66 -9.06
CA LEU A 92 -2.32 -6.73 -8.08
C LEU A 92 -3.50 -6.73 -7.10
N LEU A 93 -3.80 -5.61 -6.45
CA LEU A 93 -4.90 -5.51 -5.47
C LEU A 93 -6.25 -5.90 -6.10
N LYS A 94 -6.54 -5.38 -7.29
CA LYS A 94 -7.76 -5.71 -8.04
C LYS A 94 -7.87 -7.20 -8.34
N THR A 95 -6.77 -7.85 -8.71
CA THR A 95 -6.74 -9.29 -9.04
C THR A 95 -6.88 -10.18 -7.80
N LEU A 96 -6.41 -9.71 -6.65
CA LEU A 96 -6.63 -10.37 -5.36
C LEU A 96 -8.04 -10.11 -4.81
N GLU A 97 -8.86 -9.29 -5.49
CA GLU A 97 -10.16 -8.81 -5.00
C GLU A 97 -10.04 -8.13 -3.63
N GLY A 98 -8.86 -7.59 -3.33
CA GLY A 98 -8.55 -7.00 -2.02
C GLY A 98 -9.34 -5.71 -1.78
N GLY A 99 -10.05 -5.68 -0.67
CA GLY A 99 -10.66 -4.48 -0.09
C GLY A 99 -9.82 -3.91 1.06
N CYS A 100 -10.24 -2.78 1.64
CA CYS A 100 -9.55 -2.12 2.75
C CYS A 100 -9.43 -2.97 4.03
N GLN A 101 -10.12 -4.11 4.10
CA GLN A 101 -10.14 -4.97 5.28
C GLN A 101 -9.21 -6.19 5.15
N VAL A 102 -8.55 -6.36 4.01
CA VAL A 102 -7.65 -7.48 3.77
C VAL A 102 -6.21 -7.04 4.03
N PRO A 103 -5.41 -7.78 4.82
CA PRO A 103 -4.01 -7.48 5.06
C PRO A 103 -3.15 -7.74 3.81
N ILE A 104 -3.20 -6.81 2.87
CA ILE A 104 -2.40 -6.82 1.64
C ILE A 104 -1.45 -5.64 1.69
N GLY A 105 -0.15 -5.92 1.60
CA GLY A 105 0.89 -4.93 1.38
C GLY A 105 1.50 -5.09 -0.01
N ALA A 106 1.79 -3.97 -0.67
CA ALA A 106 2.55 -3.99 -1.92
C ALA A 106 3.40 -2.74 -2.07
N PHE A 107 4.55 -2.91 -2.71
CA PHE A 107 5.44 -1.81 -3.07
C PHE A 107 6.05 -2.08 -4.42
N ALA A 108 5.84 -1.18 -5.36
CA ALA A 108 6.44 -1.20 -6.67
C ALA A 108 7.43 -0.06 -6.85
N GLU A 109 8.49 -0.30 -7.60
CA GLU A 109 9.53 0.67 -7.88
C GLU A 109 10.08 0.50 -9.30
N VAL A 110 10.10 1.58 -10.06
CA VAL A 110 10.79 1.62 -11.36
C VAL A 110 12.27 1.86 -11.12
N LYS A 111 13.11 0.97 -11.66
CA LYS A 111 14.58 1.07 -11.65
C LYS A 111 15.10 1.05 -13.09
N THR A 112 16.39 1.28 -13.25
CA THR A 112 17.06 1.28 -14.56
C THR A 112 16.76 0.02 -15.37
N ASN A 113 16.72 -1.14 -14.72
CA ASN A 113 16.56 -2.46 -15.33
C ASN A 113 15.13 -3.03 -15.27
N GLY A 114 14.11 -2.20 -15.01
CA GLY A 114 12.71 -2.63 -15.05
C GLY A 114 11.85 -2.15 -13.90
N LEU A 115 10.64 -2.68 -13.83
CA LEU A 115 9.67 -2.47 -12.75
C LEU A 115 9.75 -3.63 -11.78
N PHE A 116 10.00 -3.34 -10.51
CA PHE A 116 10.03 -4.30 -9.40
C PHE A 116 8.73 -4.20 -8.63
N LEU A 117 8.20 -5.34 -8.19
CA LEU A 117 7.00 -5.40 -7.36
C LEU A 117 7.21 -6.44 -6.26
N ASP A 118 7.04 -6.02 -5.02
CA ASP A 118 7.05 -6.85 -3.81
C ASP A 118 5.66 -6.82 -3.20
N ALA A 119 5.07 -7.97 -2.90
CA ALA A 119 3.72 -8.03 -2.37
C ALA A 119 3.56 -9.13 -1.33
N LEU A 120 2.66 -8.88 -0.38
CA LEU A 120 2.34 -9.78 0.73
C LEU A 120 0.83 -9.84 0.92
N VAL A 121 0.34 -11.05 1.22
CA VAL A 121 -1.00 -11.30 1.75
C VAL A 121 -0.85 -12.00 3.09
N GLY A 122 -1.48 -11.49 4.15
CA GLY A 122 -1.43 -12.04 5.49
C GLY A 122 -2.80 -12.44 6.03
N SER A 123 -2.82 -13.35 7.02
CA SER A 123 -3.99 -13.58 7.86
C SER A 123 -4.19 -12.43 8.85
N LEU A 124 -5.41 -12.27 9.37
CA LEU A 124 -5.74 -11.17 10.31
C LEU A 124 -4.95 -11.26 11.61
N ASP A 125 -4.62 -12.47 12.06
CA ASP A 125 -3.81 -12.73 13.25
C ASP A 125 -2.29 -12.68 13.00
N GLY A 126 -1.88 -12.56 11.72
CA GLY A 126 -0.49 -12.53 11.31
C GLY A 126 0.24 -13.88 11.38
N SER A 127 -0.47 -14.98 11.67
CA SER A 127 0.14 -16.33 11.80
C SER A 127 0.58 -16.91 10.45
N LEU A 128 -0.08 -16.49 9.36
CA LEU A 128 0.18 -16.98 8.02
C LEU A 128 0.40 -15.81 7.06
N THR A 129 1.50 -15.87 6.29
CA THR A 129 1.82 -14.85 5.30
C THR A 129 2.36 -15.45 4.03
N PHE A 130 1.93 -14.92 2.89
CA PHE A 130 2.46 -15.24 1.56
C PHE A 130 3.08 -13.98 0.97
N ARG A 131 4.40 -13.97 0.79
CA ARG A 131 5.14 -12.86 0.19
C ARG A 131 5.86 -13.33 -1.06
N LYS A 132 5.73 -12.56 -2.13
CA LYS A 132 6.45 -12.80 -3.40
C LYS A 132 6.94 -11.51 -4.00
N LYS A 133 8.05 -11.63 -4.74
CA LYS A 133 8.66 -10.53 -5.49
C LYS A 133 8.77 -10.91 -6.96
N THR A 134 8.63 -9.92 -7.81
CA THR A 134 8.80 -10.11 -9.25
C THR A 134 9.44 -8.88 -9.89
N ARG A 135 9.96 -9.07 -11.09
CA ARG A 135 10.46 -8.00 -11.95
C ARG A 135 9.93 -8.18 -13.36
N GLY A 136 9.63 -7.09 -14.03
CA GLY A 136 9.17 -7.13 -15.40
C GLY A 136 9.39 -5.81 -16.14
N SER A 137 8.82 -5.72 -17.34
CA SER A 137 8.88 -4.52 -18.15
C SER A 137 8.06 -3.39 -17.53
N LYS A 138 8.65 -2.20 -17.47
CA LYS A 138 7.96 -0.97 -17.05
C LYS A 138 6.88 -0.50 -18.03
N ASN A 139 6.82 -1.11 -19.23
CA ASN A 139 5.81 -0.80 -20.24
C ASN A 139 4.51 -1.62 -20.06
N ASN A 140 4.52 -2.63 -19.17
CA ASN A 140 3.36 -3.47 -18.91
C ASN A 140 3.12 -3.63 -17.39
N PRO A 141 2.93 -2.54 -16.63
CA PRO A 141 2.83 -2.59 -15.17
C PRO A 141 1.64 -3.40 -14.68
N GLU A 142 0.48 -3.25 -15.31
CA GLU A 142 -0.72 -3.99 -14.93
C GLU A 142 -0.57 -5.51 -15.12
N LYS A 143 0.07 -5.95 -16.22
CA LYS A 143 0.36 -7.35 -16.45
C LYS A 143 1.25 -7.91 -15.35
N LEU A 144 2.26 -7.15 -14.93
CA LEU A 144 3.15 -7.53 -13.83
C LEU A 144 2.36 -7.74 -12.54
N GLY A 145 1.52 -6.79 -12.17
CA GLY A 145 0.66 -6.88 -10.98
C GLY A 145 -0.29 -8.08 -11.01
N LYS A 146 -1.01 -8.27 -12.13
CA LYS A 146 -1.91 -9.41 -12.33
C LYS A 146 -1.19 -10.76 -12.20
N ASN A 147 0.00 -10.87 -12.75
CA ASN A 147 0.78 -12.12 -12.69
C ASN A 147 1.21 -12.43 -11.27
N LEU A 148 1.79 -11.45 -10.56
CA LEU A 148 2.20 -11.64 -9.16
C LEU A 148 1.01 -12.00 -8.26
N ALA A 149 -0.16 -11.40 -8.48
CA ALA A 149 -1.37 -11.74 -7.75
C ALA A 149 -1.76 -13.23 -7.95
N ARG A 150 -1.74 -13.70 -9.20
CA ARG A 150 -2.02 -15.13 -9.50
C ARG A 150 -1.01 -16.05 -8.83
N ASP A 151 0.26 -15.66 -8.78
CA ASP A 151 1.31 -16.44 -8.12
C ASP A 151 1.15 -16.50 -6.61
N LEU A 152 0.66 -15.41 -5.98
CA LEU A 152 0.28 -15.38 -4.56
C LEU A 152 -0.93 -16.29 -4.30
N LEU A 153 -1.96 -16.22 -5.15
CA LEU A 153 -3.15 -17.07 -5.04
C LEU A 153 -2.79 -18.56 -5.13
N ARG A 154 -1.93 -18.93 -6.09
CA ARG A 154 -1.42 -20.31 -6.25
C ARG A 154 -0.57 -20.78 -5.08
N ALA A 155 0.15 -19.86 -4.43
CA ALA A 155 0.97 -20.16 -3.26
C ALA A 155 0.14 -20.40 -1.98
N GLY A 156 -1.18 -20.13 -2.01
CA GLY A 156 -2.08 -20.38 -0.89
C GLY A 156 -2.79 -19.13 -0.35
N ALA A 157 -2.49 -17.93 -0.84
CA ALA A 157 -3.15 -16.71 -0.40
C ALA A 157 -4.69 -16.73 -0.60
N LYS A 158 -5.19 -17.58 -1.52
CA LYS A 158 -6.63 -17.74 -1.79
C LYS A 158 -7.41 -18.16 -0.55
N SER A 159 -6.88 -19.06 0.27
CA SER A 159 -7.54 -19.54 1.49
C SER A 159 -7.73 -18.39 2.51
N ILE A 160 -6.69 -17.58 2.73
CA ILE A 160 -6.75 -16.41 3.61
C ILE A 160 -7.83 -15.43 3.13
N LEU A 161 -7.83 -15.11 1.84
CA LEU A 161 -8.80 -14.17 1.27
C LEU A 161 -10.24 -14.68 1.45
N GLN A 162 -10.49 -15.96 1.17
CA GLN A 162 -11.81 -16.56 1.33
C GLN A 162 -12.31 -16.55 2.78
N GLU A 163 -11.43 -16.80 3.75
CA GLU A 163 -11.76 -16.76 5.17
C GLU A 163 -12.14 -15.35 5.61
N ILE A 164 -11.36 -14.35 5.22
CA ILE A 164 -11.63 -12.95 5.53
C ILE A 164 -12.96 -12.50 4.93
N TYR A 165 -13.26 -12.83 3.66
CA TYR A 165 -14.52 -12.45 3.03
C TYR A 165 -15.74 -13.12 3.68
N LYS A 166 -15.61 -14.35 4.14
CA LYS A 166 -16.67 -15.01 4.92
C LYS A 166 -16.93 -14.26 6.24
N SER A 167 -15.88 -13.87 6.96
CA SER A 167 -16.00 -13.15 8.23
C SER A 167 -16.58 -11.74 8.09
N VAL A 168 -16.32 -11.07 6.96
CA VAL A 168 -16.85 -9.72 6.65
C VAL A 168 -18.33 -9.77 6.26
N ARG A 169 -18.75 -10.80 5.52
CA ARG A 169 -20.17 -10.97 5.11
C ARG A 169 -21.07 -11.44 6.24
N ALA A 170 -20.50 -11.98 7.32
CA ALA A 170 -21.24 -12.46 8.49
C ALA A 170 -21.51 -11.36 9.53
N LYS A 171 -21.00 -10.16 9.33
CA LYS A 171 -21.25 -8.95 10.14
C LYS A 171 -22.20 -7.99 9.43
#